data_37666de81afe47b870e41ce745ed9447
#
_entry.id   37666de81afe47b870e41ce745ed9447
#
_cell.length_a   1.000
_cell.length_b   1.000
_cell.length_c   1.000
_cell.angle_alpha   90.00
_cell.angle_beta   90.00
_cell.angle_gamma   90.00
#
_symmetry.space_group_name_H-M   'P 1'
#
loop_
_entity.id
_entity.type
_entity.pdbx_description
1 polymer ?
#
loop_
_entity_poly.entity_id
_entity_poly.type
_entity_poly.pdbx_seq_one_letter_code
_entity_poly.pdbx_strand_id
1 'polypeptide(L)'
;GHIFPAVSIANAIKTLQPDSEILFVGAEGRMEMQRVPAAGYPIKGLPVAGFDRKNLFKNIPVLIKLFKSQRLAKKIVKDFKPHAAVGVGGYASGPTLKVAGSMGIPTLLQEQNSYAGVTNKLLAKQAKKICVAYEGMERFFSKEKIILTGNPVRQGLTNSTISREEAVQS
;
A
#
# COMPACT_ATOMS: atom_id res chain seq x y z
N GLY A 1 9.27 1.24 6.00
CA GLY A 1 7.98 0.84 5.79
C GLY A 1 7.28 1.28 4.51
N HIS A 2 6.02 0.96 4.44
CA HIS A 2 5.19 1.12 3.23
C HIS A 2 4.72 2.55 2.95
N ILE A 3 4.91 3.49 3.89
CA ILE A 3 4.40 4.87 3.78
C ILE A 3 5.05 5.61 2.61
N PHE A 4 6.37 5.58 2.54
CA PHE A 4 7.10 6.35 1.53
C PHE A 4 6.83 5.89 0.09
N PRO A 5 6.81 4.60 -0.22
CA PRO A 5 6.37 4.13 -1.53
C PRO A 5 4.96 4.59 -1.89
N ALA A 6 4.01 4.53 -0.95
CA ALA A 6 2.65 4.99 -1.17
C ALA A 6 2.58 6.49 -1.49
N VAL A 7 3.28 7.32 -0.72
CA VAL A 7 3.34 8.78 -0.95
C VAL A 7 4.04 9.10 -2.28
N SER A 8 5.12 8.38 -2.62
CA SER A 8 5.81 8.58 -3.90
C SER A 8 4.91 8.26 -5.10
N ILE A 9 4.13 7.18 -5.01
CA ILE A 9 3.12 6.84 -6.03
C ILE A 9 2.05 7.93 -6.13
N ALA A 10 1.54 8.41 -5.00
CA ALA A 10 0.54 9.47 -4.97
C ALA A 10 1.06 10.77 -5.60
N ASN A 11 2.30 11.17 -5.27
CA ASN A 11 2.94 12.34 -5.88
C ASN A 11 3.10 12.19 -7.39
N ALA A 12 3.51 11.00 -7.87
CA ALA A 12 3.63 10.73 -9.30
C ALA A 12 2.28 10.82 -10.01
N ILE A 13 1.20 10.28 -9.41
CA ILE A 13 -0.15 10.40 -9.94
C ILE A 13 -0.57 11.88 -10.02
N LYS A 14 -0.32 12.66 -8.97
CA LYS A 14 -0.63 14.10 -8.96
C LYS A 14 0.17 14.89 -9.99
N THR A 15 1.40 14.49 -10.27
CA THR A 15 2.21 15.11 -11.33
C THR A 15 1.65 14.82 -12.72
N LEU A 16 1.19 13.58 -12.96
CA LEU A 16 0.65 13.15 -14.25
C LEU A 16 -0.80 13.62 -14.46
N GLN A 17 -1.59 13.65 -13.40
CA GLN A 17 -3.00 14.04 -13.38
C GLN A 17 -3.30 14.90 -12.15
N PRO A 18 -3.07 16.22 -12.21
CA PRO A 18 -3.21 17.13 -11.06
C PRO A 18 -4.59 17.11 -10.41
N ASP A 19 -5.64 16.88 -11.18
CA ASP A 19 -7.03 16.85 -10.70
C ASP A 19 -7.43 15.53 -10.02
N SER A 20 -6.53 14.54 -9.95
CA SER A 20 -6.82 13.27 -9.29
C SER A 20 -7.08 13.48 -7.80
N GLU A 21 -8.17 12.93 -7.30
CA GLU A 21 -8.43 12.84 -5.86
C GLU A 21 -7.78 11.58 -5.29
N ILE A 22 -7.01 11.72 -4.21
CA ILE A 22 -6.29 10.63 -3.57
C ILE A 22 -6.69 10.56 -2.10
N LEU A 23 -7.16 9.38 -1.68
CA LEU A 23 -7.47 9.07 -0.30
C LEU A 23 -6.61 7.89 0.17
N PHE A 24 -5.90 8.08 1.24
CA PHE A 24 -5.15 7.01 1.90
C PHE A 24 -6.02 6.24 2.89
N VAL A 25 -5.72 4.96 3.04
CA VAL A 25 -6.29 4.11 4.10
C VAL A 25 -5.12 3.45 4.84
N GLY A 26 -5.03 3.70 6.13
CA GLY A 26 -3.94 3.23 6.99
C GLY A 26 -4.43 2.49 8.23
N ALA A 27 -3.51 1.94 9.01
CA ALA A 27 -3.81 1.32 10.30
C ALA A 27 -3.90 2.38 11.41
N GLU A 28 -4.99 2.35 12.16
CA GLU A 28 -5.16 3.24 13.32
C GLU A 28 -4.00 3.10 14.32
N GLY A 29 -3.58 4.22 14.91
CA GLY A 29 -2.50 4.27 15.89
C GLY A 29 -1.10 3.96 15.33
N ARG A 30 -0.94 3.93 14.01
CA ARG A 30 0.35 3.73 13.35
C ARG A 30 0.88 5.05 12.76
N MET A 31 2.15 5.02 12.40
CA MET A 31 2.91 6.19 11.91
C MET A 31 2.29 6.81 10.65
N GLU A 32 1.63 6.03 9.82
CA GLU A 32 0.96 6.52 8.62
C GLU A 32 -0.12 7.56 8.92
N MET A 33 -0.79 7.47 10.09
CA MET A 33 -1.82 8.44 10.48
C MET A 33 -1.27 9.86 10.71
N GLN A 34 0.04 9.99 10.91
CA GLN A 34 0.73 11.28 11.05
C GLN A 34 1.50 11.65 9.78
N ARG A 35 2.20 10.68 9.16
CA ARG A 35 3.09 10.93 8.03
C ARG A 35 2.36 11.24 6.74
N VAL A 36 1.21 10.63 6.51
CA VAL A 36 0.42 10.85 5.29
C VAL A 36 -0.19 12.26 5.29
N PRO A 37 -0.85 12.73 6.37
CA PRO A 37 -1.29 14.13 6.43
C PRO A 37 -0.14 15.15 6.31
N ALA A 38 1.01 14.87 6.92
CA ALA A 38 2.20 15.70 6.78
C ALA A 38 2.72 15.77 5.34
N ALA A 39 2.40 14.78 4.50
CA ALA A 39 2.68 14.78 3.07
C ALA A 39 1.57 15.43 2.22
N GLY A 40 0.53 16.01 2.85
CA GLY A 40 -0.55 16.72 2.18
C GLY A 40 -1.72 15.86 1.70
N TYR A 41 -1.83 14.60 2.17
CA TYR A 41 -2.91 13.69 1.76
C TYR A 41 -3.89 13.37 2.88
N PRO A 42 -5.20 13.28 2.58
CA PRO A 42 -6.19 12.78 3.53
C PRO A 42 -5.99 11.28 3.77
N ILE A 43 -6.24 10.84 5.02
CA ILE A 43 -6.16 9.43 5.41
C ILE A 43 -7.35 9.03 6.26
N LYS A 44 -7.84 7.80 6.09
CA LYS A 44 -8.81 7.13 6.96
C LYS A 44 -8.14 5.95 7.66
N GLY A 45 -8.40 5.80 8.96
CA GLY A 45 -7.86 4.69 9.75
C GLY A 45 -8.76 3.46 9.71
N LEU A 46 -8.12 2.27 9.77
CA LEU A 46 -8.79 0.99 10.01
C LEU A 46 -8.28 0.36 11.30
N PRO A 47 -9.14 -0.24 12.13
CA PRO A 47 -8.76 -0.92 13.36
C PRO A 47 -8.15 -2.29 13.07
N VAL A 48 -7.04 -2.32 12.35
CA VAL A 48 -6.32 -3.55 11.98
C VAL A 48 -5.20 -3.87 12.96
N ALA A 49 -4.91 -5.16 13.13
CA ALA A 49 -3.80 -5.67 13.94
C ALA A 49 -3.11 -6.83 13.23
N GLY A 50 -1.85 -7.05 13.59
CA GLY A 50 -1.10 -8.21 13.12
C GLY A 50 -1.55 -9.51 13.79
N PHE A 51 -1.43 -10.64 13.07
CA PHE A 51 -1.66 -11.96 13.62
C PHE A 51 -0.48 -12.41 14.50
N ASP A 52 -0.79 -12.96 15.68
CA ASP A 52 0.19 -13.66 16.48
C ASP A 52 0.43 -15.06 15.88
N ARG A 53 1.65 -15.31 15.43
CA ARG A 53 2.02 -16.58 14.80
C ARG A 53 2.29 -17.69 15.82
N LYS A 54 2.51 -17.34 17.09
CA LYS A 54 2.85 -18.29 18.16
C LYS A 54 1.63 -18.75 18.95
N ASN A 55 0.62 -17.89 19.09
CA ASN A 55 -0.56 -18.20 19.89
C ASN A 55 -1.84 -17.90 19.12
N LEU A 56 -2.48 -18.95 18.60
CA LEU A 56 -3.68 -18.84 17.77
C LEU A 56 -4.91 -18.28 18.54
N PHE A 57 -5.01 -18.55 19.84
CA PHE A 57 -6.13 -18.03 20.66
C PHE A 57 -6.09 -16.52 20.81
N LYS A 58 -4.91 -15.92 20.79
CA LYS A 58 -4.76 -14.45 20.79
C LYS A 58 -5.25 -13.78 19.51
N ASN A 59 -5.57 -14.55 18.48
CA ASN A 59 -6.05 -14.03 17.21
C ASN A 59 -7.57 -13.79 17.15
N ILE A 60 -8.34 -14.24 18.15
CA ILE A 60 -9.80 -13.98 18.18
C ILE A 60 -10.10 -12.48 18.11
N PRO A 61 -9.50 -11.60 18.92
CA PRO A 61 -9.69 -10.16 18.79
C PRO A 61 -9.22 -9.60 17.44
N VAL A 62 -8.17 -10.22 16.84
CA VAL A 62 -7.65 -9.83 15.53
C VAL A 62 -8.66 -10.12 14.43
N LEU A 63 -9.36 -11.27 14.49
CA LEU A 63 -10.43 -11.62 13.55
C LEU A 63 -11.61 -10.65 13.65
N ILE A 64 -12.01 -10.28 14.87
CA ILE A 64 -13.07 -9.27 15.08
C ILE A 64 -12.64 -7.92 14.47
N LYS A 65 -11.41 -7.49 14.73
CA LYS A 65 -10.85 -6.27 14.13
C LYS A 65 -10.80 -6.35 12.61
N LEU A 66 -10.42 -7.49 12.04
CA LEU A 66 -10.40 -7.69 10.60
C LEU A 66 -11.81 -7.56 9.99
N PHE A 67 -12.82 -8.15 10.62
CA PHE A 67 -14.22 -8.02 10.17
C PHE A 67 -14.72 -6.57 10.25
N LYS A 68 -14.46 -5.89 11.37
CA LYS A 68 -14.77 -4.45 11.52
C LYS A 68 -14.06 -3.62 10.46
N SER A 69 -12.78 -3.92 10.20
CA SER A 69 -11.98 -3.22 9.19
C SER A 69 -12.54 -3.42 7.77
N GLN A 70 -13.02 -4.61 7.43
CA GLN A 70 -13.66 -4.84 6.13
C GLN A 70 -14.97 -4.06 5.97
N ARG A 71 -15.80 -3.98 7.03
CA ARG A 71 -17.03 -3.18 7.00
C ARG A 71 -16.72 -1.69 6.84
N LEU A 72 -15.73 -1.19 7.57
CA LEU A 72 -15.32 0.20 7.49
C LEU A 72 -14.66 0.51 6.13
N ALA A 73 -13.79 -0.37 5.63
CA ALA A 73 -13.21 -0.26 4.29
C ALA A 73 -14.30 -0.21 3.22
N LYS A 74 -15.36 -1.04 3.33
CA LYS A 74 -16.50 -1.02 2.41
C LYS A 74 -17.22 0.33 2.42
N LYS A 75 -17.41 0.92 3.60
CA LYS A 75 -17.98 2.26 3.71
C LYS A 75 -17.09 3.31 3.05
N ILE A 76 -15.78 3.31 3.38
CA ILE A 76 -14.81 4.26 2.80
C ILE A 76 -14.79 4.16 1.27
N VAL A 77 -14.69 2.95 0.72
CA VAL A 77 -14.67 2.73 -0.73
C VAL A 77 -15.98 3.18 -1.39
N LYS A 78 -17.12 2.93 -0.73
CA LYS A 78 -18.45 3.32 -1.22
C LYS A 78 -18.64 4.83 -1.24
N ASP A 79 -18.15 5.51 -0.21
CA ASP A 79 -18.27 6.96 -0.06
C ASP A 79 -17.30 7.70 -1.01
N PHE A 80 -16.08 7.22 -1.15
CA PHE A 80 -15.05 7.82 -2.00
C PHE A 80 -15.21 7.49 -3.50
N LYS A 81 -15.79 6.32 -3.84
CA LYS A 81 -16.01 5.83 -5.22
C LYS A 81 -14.75 5.85 -6.09
N PRO A 82 -13.65 5.21 -5.68
CA PRO A 82 -12.40 5.26 -6.40
C PRO A 82 -12.50 4.56 -7.76
N HIS A 83 -11.79 5.07 -8.77
CA HIS A 83 -11.62 4.44 -10.07
C HIS A 83 -10.62 3.27 -10.02
N ALA A 84 -9.67 3.31 -9.09
CA ALA A 84 -8.69 2.27 -8.85
C ALA A 84 -8.22 2.30 -7.40
N ALA A 85 -7.69 1.17 -6.92
CA ALA A 85 -7.07 1.08 -5.59
C ALA A 85 -5.66 0.49 -5.69
N VAL A 86 -4.70 1.14 -5.01
CA VAL A 86 -3.30 0.72 -4.99
C VAL A 86 -2.91 0.25 -3.60
N GLY A 87 -2.32 -0.92 -3.49
CA GLY A 87 -1.79 -1.48 -2.26
C GLY A 87 -0.28 -1.59 -2.29
N VAL A 88 0.35 -1.08 -1.26
CA VAL A 88 1.82 -1.15 -1.09
C VAL A 88 2.24 -2.15 -0.01
N GLY A 89 1.30 -2.97 0.47
CA GLY A 89 1.51 -3.86 1.60
C GLY A 89 1.03 -3.26 2.93
N GLY A 90 1.37 -3.95 4.02
CA GLY A 90 0.90 -3.56 5.36
C GLY A 90 -0.49 -4.08 5.71
N TYR A 91 -0.90 -3.83 6.97
CA TYR A 91 -2.14 -4.41 7.51
C TYR A 91 -3.41 -3.82 6.91
N ALA A 92 -3.42 -2.54 6.58
CA ALA A 92 -4.60 -1.86 6.03
C ALA A 92 -4.85 -2.21 4.56
N SER A 93 -3.82 -2.57 3.79
CA SER A 93 -3.96 -2.98 2.38
C SER A 93 -4.86 -4.21 2.23
N GLY A 94 -4.77 -5.18 3.14
CA GLY A 94 -5.55 -6.42 3.10
C GLY A 94 -7.05 -6.17 2.98
N PRO A 95 -7.71 -5.63 4.02
CA PRO A 95 -9.14 -5.37 4.00
C PRO A 95 -9.56 -4.36 2.92
N THR A 96 -8.76 -3.32 2.69
CA THR A 96 -9.08 -2.26 1.73
C THR A 96 -9.14 -2.79 0.30
N LEU A 97 -8.08 -3.47 -0.16
CA LEU A 97 -8.03 -3.97 -1.54
C LEU A 97 -8.95 -5.17 -1.75
N LYS A 98 -9.12 -6.03 -0.74
CA LYS A 98 -10.08 -7.13 -0.82
C LYS A 98 -11.48 -6.60 -1.07
N VAL A 99 -11.88 -5.56 -0.34
CA VAL A 99 -13.17 -4.91 -0.52
C VAL A 99 -13.26 -4.21 -1.88
N ALA A 100 -12.28 -3.40 -2.25
CA ALA A 100 -12.27 -2.71 -3.54
C ALA A 100 -12.42 -3.70 -4.71
N GLY A 101 -11.64 -4.78 -4.72
CA GLY A 101 -11.74 -5.82 -5.74
C GLY A 101 -13.09 -6.54 -5.75
N SER A 102 -13.69 -6.83 -4.57
CA SER A 102 -15.03 -7.42 -4.50
C SER A 102 -16.16 -6.50 -4.99
N MET A 103 -15.91 -5.20 -5.03
CA MET A 103 -16.81 -4.19 -5.59
C MET A 103 -16.53 -3.88 -7.07
N GLY A 104 -15.68 -4.67 -7.73
CA GLY A 104 -15.34 -4.48 -9.15
C GLY A 104 -14.32 -3.36 -9.43
N ILE A 105 -13.76 -2.74 -8.40
CA ILE A 105 -12.76 -1.69 -8.55
C ILE A 105 -11.41 -2.34 -8.91
N PRO A 106 -10.74 -1.91 -10.00
CA PRO A 106 -9.42 -2.42 -10.35
C PRO A 106 -8.42 -2.19 -9.23
N THR A 107 -7.67 -3.24 -8.87
CA THR A 107 -6.62 -3.15 -7.84
C THR A 107 -5.25 -3.37 -8.45
N LEU A 108 -4.27 -2.63 -7.93
CA LEU A 108 -2.85 -2.72 -8.28
C LEU A 108 -2.06 -2.93 -6.99
N LEU A 109 -1.07 -3.81 -7.05
CA LEU A 109 -0.13 -4.02 -5.95
C LEU A 109 1.25 -3.47 -6.31
N GLN A 110 1.95 -2.98 -5.31
CA GLN A 110 3.38 -2.67 -5.41
C GLN A 110 4.13 -3.44 -4.31
N GLU A 111 5.13 -4.24 -4.73
CA GLU A 111 5.97 -5.01 -3.83
C GLU A 111 7.40 -4.47 -3.85
N GLN A 112 7.85 -4.01 -2.69
CA GLN A 112 9.16 -3.36 -2.52
C GLN A 112 10.30 -4.33 -2.27
N ASN A 113 9.99 -5.57 -1.90
CA ASN A 113 10.97 -6.53 -1.44
C ASN A 113 11.18 -7.65 -2.45
N SER A 114 12.36 -8.26 -2.42
CA SER A 114 12.67 -9.47 -3.21
C SER A 114 11.93 -10.73 -2.72
N TYR A 115 11.29 -10.66 -1.57
CA TYR A 115 10.38 -11.68 -1.02
C TYR A 115 9.01 -11.07 -0.75
N ALA A 116 7.99 -11.59 -1.42
CA ALA A 116 6.65 -11.03 -1.36
C ALA A 116 6.04 -11.11 0.04
N GLY A 117 5.49 -9.99 0.49
CA GLY A 117 4.75 -9.91 1.73
C GLY A 117 3.47 -10.76 1.71
N VAL A 118 3.06 -11.26 2.87
CA VAL A 118 1.87 -12.14 3.00
C VAL A 118 0.62 -11.45 2.44
N THR A 119 0.41 -10.18 2.76
CA THR A 119 -0.74 -9.41 2.28
C THR A 119 -0.77 -9.33 0.76
N ASN A 120 0.36 -9.02 0.12
CA ASN A 120 0.45 -8.94 -1.34
C ASN A 120 0.21 -10.30 -1.99
N LYS A 121 0.73 -11.40 -1.42
CA LYS A 121 0.46 -12.76 -1.91
C LYS A 121 -1.03 -13.12 -1.86
N LEU A 122 -1.72 -12.76 -0.77
CA LEU A 122 -3.16 -13.02 -0.64
C LEU A 122 -4.01 -12.20 -1.63
N LEU A 123 -3.59 -10.98 -1.93
CA LEU A 123 -4.30 -10.07 -2.83
C LEU A 123 -3.96 -10.28 -4.32
N ALA A 124 -2.85 -10.97 -4.62
CA ALA A 124 -2.33 -11.13 -5.98
C ALA A 124 -3.35 -11.72 -6.96
N LYS A 125 -4.18 -12.68 -6.49
CA LYS A 125 -5.18 -13.34 -7.34
C LYS A 125 -6.17 -12.34 -7.94
N GLN A 126 -6.63 -11.37 -7.15
CA GLN A 126 -7.62 -10.37 -7.61
C GLN A 126 -6.99 -9.14 -8.25
N ALA A 127 -5.70 -8.87 -8.00
CA ALA A 127 -5.02 -7.71 -8.56
C ALA A 127 -4.96 -7.78 -10.09
N LYS A 128 -5.16 -6.64 -10.74
CA LYS A 128 -5.02 -6.50 -12.21
C LYS A 128 -3.56 -6.48 -12.62
N LYS A 129 -2.73 -5.75 -11.88
CA LYS A 129 -1.27 -5.66 -12.10
C LYS A 129 -0.53 -5.64 -10.77
N ILE A 130 0.72 -6.09 -10.81
CA ILE A 130 1.62 -6.17 -9.66
C ILE A 130 2.95 -5.56 -10.06
N CYS A 131 3.19 -4.35 -9.61
CA CYS A 131 4.46 -3.68 -9.79
C CYS A 131 5.48 -4.24 -8.80
N VAL A 132 6.63 -4.68 -9.26
CA VAL A 132 7.67 -5.28 -8.43
C VAL A 132 8.98 -4.52 -8.55
N ALA A 133 9.74 -4.52 -7.46
CA ALA A 133 11.03 -3.86 -7.41
C ALA A 133 12.18 -4.73 -7.94
N TYR A 134 12.01 -6.04 -7.93
CA TYR A 134 13.06 -7.01 -8.27
C TYR A 134 12.57 -8.03 -9.28
N GLU A 135 13.49 -8.59 -10.05
CA GLU A 135 13.27 -9.75 -10.91
C GLU A 135 13.03 -11.03 -10.09
N GLY A 136 12.57 -12.10 -10.74
CA GLY A 136 12.36 -13.41 -10.10
C GLY A 136 11.11 -13.46 -9.20
N MET A 137 10.18 -12.50 -9.34
CA MET A 137 8.97 -12.44 -8.54
C MET A 137 7.84 -13.34 -9.07
N GLU A 138 8.01 -13.98 -10.22
CA GLU A 138 7.13 -15.01 -10.78
C GLU A 138 6.97 -16.25 -9.88
N ARG A 139 7.89 -16.47 -8.96
CA ARG A 139 7.78 -17.49 -7.89
C ARG A 139 6.66 -17.18 -6.86
N PHE A 140 6.16 -15.94 -6.83
CA PHE A 140 5.11 -15.50 -5.91
C PHE A 140 3.85 -15.04 -6.62
N PHE A 141 3.95 -14.55 -7.85
CA PHE A 141 2.88 -13.90 -8.59
C PHE A 141 2.80 -14.42 -10.03
N SER A 142 1.64 -14.41 -10.62
CA SER A 142 1.45 -14.76 -12.03
C SER A 142 2.21 -13.82 -12.94
N LYS A 143 3.01 -14.37 -13.85
CA LYS A 143 3.92 -13.63 -14.73
C LYS A 143 3.21 -12.54 -15.56
N GLU A 144 2.00 -12.83 -16.03
CA GLU A 144 1.19 -11.92 -16.86
C GLU A 144 0.70 -10.67 -16.08
N LYS A 145 0.77 -10.69 -14.75
CA LYS A 145 0.39 -9.55 -13.89
C LYS A 145 1.57 -8.71 -13.47
N ILE A 146 2.79 -9.26 -13.56
CA ILE A 146 4.01 -8.60 -13.09
C ILE A 146 4.43 -7.49 -14.04
N ILE A 147 4.83 -6.36 -13.47
CA ILE A 147 5.53 -5.27 -14.15
C ILE A 147 6.75 -4.91 -13.28
N LEU A 148 7.95 -5.04 -13.85
CA LEU A 148 9.17 -4.62 -13.16
C LEU A 148 9.29 -3.09 -13.25
N THR A 149 9.04 -2.41 -12.15
CA THR A 149 9.04 -0.93 -12.07
C THR A 149 10.17 -0.37 -11.21
N GLY A 150 10.87 -1.21 -10.46
CA GLY A 150 11.71 -0.76 -9.37
C GLY A 150 10.90 -0.30 -8.15
N ASN A 151 11.60 0.26 -7.16
CA ASN A 151 10.97 0.87 -5.98
C ASN A 151 10.58 2.32 -6.25
N PRO A 152 9.38 2.75 -5.84
CA PRO A 152 9.03 4.16 -5.84
C PRO A 152 9.94 4.93 -4.87
N VAL A 153 10.70 5.88 -5.40
CA VAL A 153 11.62 6.73 -4.62
C VAL A 153 11.05 8.12 -4.46
N ARG A 154 11.50 8.83 -3.42
CA ARG A 154 11.14 10.24 -3.24
C ARG A 154 11.82 11.10 -4.31
N GLN A 155 11.06 11.95 -4.98
CA GLN A 155 11.58 12.86 -6.01
C GLN A 155 12.76 13.72 -5.51
N GLY A 156 12.75 14.13 -4.24
CA GLY A 156 13.85 14.87 -3.65
C GLY A 156 15.18 14.11 -3.55
N LEU A 157 15.16 12.77 -3.61
CA LEU A 157 16.39 11.97 -3.63
C LEU A 157 16.99 11.84 -5.03
N THR A 158 16.16 11.92 -6.06
CA THR A 158 16.62 11.86 -7.46
C THR A 158 17.13 13.20 -7.96
N ASN A 159 16.72 14.31 -7.33
CA ASN A 159 17.12 15.68 -7.68
C ASN A 159 18.23 16.24 -6.75
N SER A 160 18.76 15.42 -5.85
CA SER A 160 19.88 15.86 -4.99
C SER A 160 21.15 15.95 -5.83
N THR A 161 21.59 17.18 -6.05
CA THR A 161 22.86 17.50 -6.71
C THR A 161 24.05 17.40 -5.75
N ILE A 162 23.85 16.90 -4.53
CA ILE A 162 24.89 16.72 -3.52
C ILE A 162 25.85 15.64 -4.01
N SER A 163 27.10 16.01 -4.22
CA SER A 163 28.14 15.06 -4.61
C SER A 163 28.40 14.06 -3.47
N ARG A 164 28.95 12.88 -3.82
CA ARG A 164 29.31 11.86 -2.83
C ARG A 164 30.28 12.39 -1.77
N GLU A 165 31.11 13.36 -2.13
CA GLU A 165 32.10 13.99 -1.25
C GLU A 165 31.44 14.93 -0.22
N GLU A 166 30.44 15.69 -0.61
CA GLU A 166 29.67 16.55 0.29
C GLU A 166 28.78 15.75 1.25
N ALA A 167 28.26 14.59 0.82
CA ALA A 167 27.43 13.72 1.65
C ALA A 167 28.25 12.96 2.75
N VAL A 168 29.58 12.88 2.63
CA VAL A 168 30.47 12.24 3.60
C VAL A 168 30.95 13.23 4.68
N GLN A 169 30.86 14.55 4.42
CA GLN A 169 31.31 15.60 5.33
C GLN A 169 30.18 16.21 6.21
N SER A 170 28.92 15.78 6.01
CA SER A 170 27.75 16.17 6.80
C SER A 170 27.36 15.07 7.81
#